data_48f52c1cd530a12e6ab4bac5f8e471f1
#
_entry.id   48f52c1cd530a12e6ab4bac5f8e471f1
#
_cell.length_a   1.000
_cell.length_b   1.000
_cell.length_c   1.000
_cell.angle_alpha   90.00
_cell.angle_beta   90.00
_cell.angle_gamma   90.00
#
_symmetry.space_group_name_H-M   'P 1'
#
loop_
_entity.id
_entity.type
_entity.pdbx_description
1 polymer ?
#
loop_
_entity_poly.entity_id
_entity_poly.type
_entity_poly.pdbx_seq_one_letter_code
_entity_poly.pdbx_strand_id
1 'polypeptide(L)'
;MSKARIQVSGVDFKPSSDFPQADIRSKNIAEFIPEGVDAVIHLAGLSNDTMCKNKGYDCFDMNVLGTLNLMEATAQKKARQFIFASTEWVYDNCAAKEQKNEESVINIANHTSEYALSKLVGEANLRQKYQNGFCPVTILRFGIVCGTTGEKKSAVESLFLSIKEKDEVSVGSLKTGRCFIHVSDIASGIIKSIGLNGFNIINLAGDKLITLKDIVEISKKILNKNPKITETNPDNISVRNISNKKAKEMLGWFPEITMETWLQNLNSFLK
;
A
#
# COMPACT_ATOMS: atom_id res chain seq x y z
N MET A 1 9.52 25.66 16.61
CA MET A 1 9.01 24.33 17.03
C MET A 1 10.10 23.30 16.72
N SER A 2 10.69 22.67 17.74
CA SER A 2 11.68 21.61 17.55
C SER A 2 11.00 20.43 16.83
N LYS A 3 11.58 19.95 15.71
CA LYS A 3 11.14 18.68 15.11
C LYS A 3 11.33 17.60 16.17
N ALA A 4 10.23 17.09 16.72
CA ALA A 4 10.29 15.95 17.62
C ALA A 4 10.99 14.81 16.88
N ARG A 5 12.06 14.28 17.46
CA ARG A 5 12.75 13.10 16.90
C ARG A 5 11.84 11.90 17.14
N ILE A 6 11.37 11.28 16.07
CA ILE A 6 10.66 10.00 16.15
C ILE A 6 11.72 8.92 16.40
N GLN A 7 11.59 8.19 17.49
CA GLN A 7 12.38 7.00 17.76
C GLN A 7 11.63 5.81 17.13
N VAL A 8 12.32 5.04 16.28
CA VAL A 8 11.77 3.88 15.60
C VAL A 8 12.53 2.64 16.05
N SER A 9 11.80 1.62 16.49
CA SER A 9 12.27 0.24 16.57
C SER A 9 11.48 -0.61 15.59
N GLY A 10 12.11 -1.56 14.93
CA GLY A 10 11.43 -2.37 13.91
C GLY A 10 11.96 -3.79 13.89
N VAL A 11 11.19 -4.68 13.24
CA VAL A 11 11.59 -6.07 12.92
C VAL A 11 11.18 -6.37 11.50
N ASP A 12 11.88 -7.27 10.85
CA ASP A 12 11.51 -7.80 9.53
C ASP A 12 11.59 -9.32 9.54
N PHE A 13 10.77 -9.97 8.72
CA PHE A 13 10.85 -11.43 8.51
C PHE A 13 12.15 -11.83 7.81
N LYS A 14 12.66 -10.97 6.94
CA LYS A 14 13.93 -11.18 6.26
C LYS A 14 15.09 -10.64 7.09
N PRO A 15 16.26 -11.32 7.05
CA PRO A 15 17.47 -10.76 7.63
C PRO A 15 17.76 -9.37 7.04
N SER A 16 18.05 -8.41 7.89
CA SER A 16 18.39 -7.03 7.54
C SER A 16 19.49 -6.53 8.46
N SER A 17 20.33 -5.62 8.00
CA SER A 17 21.30 -4.93 8.84
C SER A 17 20.64 -3.91 9.78
N ASP A 18 19.45 -3.44 9.43
CA ASP A 18 18.80 -2.33 10.11
C ASP A 18 17.87 -2.78 11.24
N PHE A 19 17.30 -4.01 11.13
CA PHE A 19 16.32 -4.51 12.07
C PHE A 19 16.56 -5.98 12.44
N PRO A 20 16.28 -6.38 13.70
CA PRO A 20 16.26 -7.79 14.09
C PRO A 20 15.29 -8.59 13.22
N GLN A 21 15.67 -9.85 12.95
CA GLN A 21 14.79 -10.78 12.26
C GLN A 21 13.72 -11.29 13.22
N ALA A 22 12.44 -11.15 12.87
CA ALA A 22 11.33 -11.73 13.61
C ALA A 22 10.13 -12.01 12.69
N ASP A 23 9.33 -13.01 13.08
CA ASP A 23 8.10 -13.38 12.41
C ASP A 23 6.91 -12.93 13.26
N ILE A 24 5.98 -12.17 12.66
CA ILE A 24 4.78 -11.71 13.35
C ILE A 24 3.88 -12.84 13.85
N ARG A 25 4.04 -14.06 13.33
CA ARG A 25 3.32 -15.27 13.78
C ARG A 25 3.96 -15.90 15.03
N SER A 26 5.17 -15.46 15.40
CA SER A 26 5.88 -16.02 16.54
C SER A 26 5.24 -15.58 17.86
N LYS A 27 5.17 -16.52 18.82
CA LYS A 27 4.63 -16.26 20.17
C LYS A 27 5.43 -15.21 20.95
N ASN A 28 6.71 -15.01 20.59
CA ASN A 28 7.58 -14.05 21.25
C ASN A 28 7.63 -12.68 20.57
N ILE A 29 6.76 -12.41 19.57
CA ILE A 29 6.76 -11.11 18.86
C ILE A 29 6.59 -9.92 19.81
N ALA A 30 5.92 -10.11 20.95
CA ALA A 30 5.76 -9.10 21.97
C ALA A 30 7.11 -8.59 22.54
N GLU A 31 8.17 -9.37 22.53
CA GLU A 31 9.50 -8.99 23.03
C GLU A 31 10.11 -7.82 22.24
N PHE A 32 9.71 -7.68 20.99
CA PHE A 32 10.18 -6.63 20.08
C PHE A 32 9.37 -5.32 20.16
N ILE A 33 8.29 -5.30 20.93
CA ILE A 33 7.44 -4.11 21.10
C ILE A 33 7.78 -3.44 22.43
N PRO A 34 8.25 -2.17 22.41
CA PRO A 34 8.48 -1.44 23.66
C PRO A 34 7.17 -1.23 24.44
N GLU A 35 7.24 -1.30 25.77
CA GLU A 35 6.10 -1.05 26.65
C GLU A 35 5.58 0.38 26.48
N GLY A 36 4.27 0.54 26.29
CA GLY A 36 3.61 1.85 26.20
C GLY A 36 4.01 2.67 24.97
N VAL A 37 4.52 2.03 23.89
CA VAL A 37 4.91 2.72 22.67
C VAL A 37 3.73 3.52 22.07
N ASP A 38 4.03 4.67 21.46
CA ASP A 38 3.00 5.58 20.92
C ASP A 38 2.19 4.93 19.79
N ALA A 39 2.84 4.14 18.92
CA ALA A 39 2.14 3.41 17.86
C ALA A 39 2.88 2.13 17.47
N VAL A 40 2.14 1.05 17.22
CA VAL A 40 2.59 -0.12 16.47
C VAL A 40 2.15 0.04 15.03
N ILE A 41 3.12 0.10 14.10
CA ILE A 41 2.87 0.25 12.66
C ILE A 41 3.04 -1.11 12.00
N HIS A 42 1.95 -1.72 11.57
CA HIS A 42 1.93 -3.05 10.98
C HIS A 42 1.97 -2.98 9.45
N LEU A 43 3.18 -3.13 8.91
CA LEU A 43 3.44 -3.18 7.46
C LEU A 43 3.73 -4.62 6.98
N ALA A 44 4.01 -5.54 7.90
CA ALA A 44 4.37 -6.92 7.58
C ALA A 44 3.22 -7.68 6.91
N GLY A 45 3.55 -8.58 6.01
CA GLY A 45 2.60 -9.46 5.33
C GLY A 45 2.97 -9.75 3.88
N LEU A 46 2.22 -10.65 3.25
CA LEU A 46 2.24 -10.81 1.80
C LEU A 46 1.52 -9.61 1.19
N SER A 47 2.22 -8.81 0.39
CA SER A 47 1.84 -7.42 0.10
C SER A 47 1.17 -7.21 -1.27
N ASN A 48 0.90 -8.27 -2.03
CA ASN A 48 0.25 -8.16 -3.33
C ASN A 48 -0.45 -9.46 -3.74
N ASP A 49 -1.32 -9.35 -4.75
CA ASP A 49 -2.09 -10.47 -5.28
C ASP A 49 -1.22 -11.62 -5.80
N THR A 50 -0.12 -11.32 -6.48
CA THR A 50 0.79 -12.35 -7.03
C THR A 50 1.40 -13.23 -5.94
N MET A 51 1.69 -12.69 -4.77
CA MET A 51 2.23 -13.44 -3.64
C MET A 51 1.19 -14.36 -3.00
N CYS A 52 -0.09 -14.01 -3.08
CA CYS A 52 -1.20 -14.71 -2.44
C CYS A 52 -1.94 -15.67 -3.38
N LYS A 53 -1.93 -15.40 -4.69
CA LYS A 53 -2.69 -16.15 -5.70
C LYS A 53 -2.38 -17.64 -5.67
N ASN A 54 -3.41 -18.47 -5.52
CA ASN A 54 -3.34 -19.93 -5.34
C ASN A 54 -2.56 -20.37 -4.09
N LYS A 55 -2.38 -19.48 -3.11
CA LYS A 55 -1.69 -19.71 -1.84
C LYS A 55 -2.54 -19.19 -0.68
N GLY A 56 -3.84 -19.44 -0.72
CA GLY A 56 -4.80 -18.92 0.26
C GLY A 56 -4.40 -19.22 1.70
N TYR A 57 -3.96 -20.45 1.99
CA TYR A 57 -3.50 -20.82 3.33
C TYR A 57 -2.33 -19.94 3.80
N ASP A 58 -1.25 -19.87 3.04
CA ASP A 58 -0.06 -19.08 3.40
C ASP A 58 -0.39 -17.59 3.52
N CYS A 59 -1.26 -17.11 2.62
CA CYS A 59 -1.72 -15.72 2.65
C CYS A 59 -2.49 -15.41 3.94
N PHE A 60 -3.43 -16.27 4.33
CA PHE A 60 -4.22 -16.08 5.55
C PHE A 60 -3.41 -16.33 6.82
N ASP A 61 -2.52 -17.31 6.83
CA ASP A 61 -1.60 -17.56 7.94
C ASP A 61 -0.74 -16.33 8.24
N MET A 62 -0.12 -15.74 7.21
CA MET A 62 0.69 -14.55 7.37
C MET A 62 -0.15 -13.30 7.65
N ASN A 63 -1.13 -13.00 6.79
CA ASN A 63 -1.83 -11.72 6.80
C ASN A 63 -2.95 -11.66 7.84
N VAL A 64 -3.57 -12.78 8.19
CA VAL A 64 -4.69 -12.82 9.15
C VAL A 64 -4.20 -13.29 10.52
N LEU A 65 -3.65 -14.52 10.62
CA LEU A 65 -3.20 -15.05 11.91
C LEU A 65 -2.01 -14.24 12.45
N GLY A 66 -1.06 -13.86 11.59
CA GLY A 66 0.03 -12.97 11.99
C GLY A 66 -0.45 -11.62 12.51
N THR A 67 -1.48 -11.02 11.87
CA THR A 67 -2.10 -9.77 12.34
C THR A 67 -2.78 -9.96 13.69
N LEU A 68 -3.54 -11.04 13.89
CA LEU A 68 -4.18 -11.34 15.18
C LEU A 68 -3.14 -11.49 16.29
N ASN A 69 -2.08 -12.23 16.04
CA ASN A 69 -0.97 -12.41 17.00
C ASN A 69 -0.31 -11.07 17.35
N LEU A 70 -0.07 -10.21 16.34
CA LEU A 70 0.50 -8.88 16.59
C LEU A 70 -0.45 -7.96 17.38
N MET A 71 -1.77 -8.06 17.15
CA MET A 71 -2.76 -7.33 17.95
C MET A 71 -2.72 -7.75 19.43
N GLU A 72 -2.59 -9.04 19.73
CA GLU A 72 -2.46 -9.54 21.09
C GLU A 72 -1.18 -9.04 21.75
N ALA A 73 -0.05 -9.12 21.04
CA ALA A 73 1.22 -8.57 21.50
C ALA A 73 1.15 -7.05 21.77
N THR A 74 0.46 -6.31 20.88
CA THR A 74 0.22 -4.86 21.02
C THR A 74 -0.56 -4.54 22.28
N ALA A 75 -1.64 -5.29 22.56
CA ALA A 75 -2.43 -5.13 23.79
C ALA A 75 -1.61 -5.43 25.04
N GLN A 76 -0.85 -6.55 25.04
CA GLN A 76 0.03 -6.96 26.12
C GLN A 76 1.03 -5.83 26.47
N LYS A 77 1.57 -5.15 25.45
CA LYS A 77 2.54 -4.06 25.60
C LYS A 77 1.92 -2.69 25.83
N LYS A 78 0.60 -2.60 25.98
CA LYS A 78 -0.13 -1.36 26.25
C LYS A 78 0.22 -0.24 25.27
N ALA A 79 0.45 -0.59 23.99
CA ALA A 79 0.69 0.41 22.95
C ALA A 79 -0.52 1.34 22.83
N ARG A 80 -0.27 2.61 22.50
CA ARG A 80 -1.29 3.65 22.49
C ARG A 80 -2.11 3.70 21.20
N GLN A 81 -1.59 3.14 20.11
CA GLN A 81 -2.27 3.10 18.82
C GLN A 81 -1.78 1.89 17.99
N PHE A 82 -2.68 1.35 17.15
CA PHE A 82 -2.35 0.36 16.13
C PHE A 82 -2.64 0.92 14.74
N ILE A 83 -1.63 1.00 13.87
CA ILE A 83 -1.74 1.47 12.49
C ILE A 83 -1.55 0.28 11.55
N PHE A 84 -2.56 0.01 10.72
CA PHE A 84 -2.60 -1.15 9.84
C PHE A 84 -2.49 -0.75 8.37
N ALA A 85 -1.51 -1.32 7.67
CA ALA A 85 -1.40 -1.19 6.22
C ALA A 85 -2.41 -2.09 5.52
N SER A 86 -3.47 -1.49 5.01
CA SER A 86 -4.44 -2.08 4.08
C SER A 86 -4.16 -1.63 2.65
N THR A 87 -5.10 -1.77 1.74
CA THR A 87 -4.86 -1.63 0.30
C THR A 87 -6.10 -1.13 -0.44
N GLU A 88 -5.91 -0.48 -1.58
CA GLU A 88 -7.00 -0.17 -2.52
C GLU A 88 -7.70 -1.42 -3.09
N TRP A 89 -7.04 -2.60 -3.01
CA TRP A 89 -7.60 -3.86 -3.50
C TRP A 89 -8.84 -4.32 -2.74
N VAL A 90 -9.11 -3.74 -1.56
CA VAL A 90 -10.37 -3.96 -0.83
C VAL A 90 -11.58 -3.37 -1.56
N TYR A 91 -11.37 -2.40 -2.46
CA TYR A 91 -12.42 -1.86 -3.32
C TYR A 91 -12.55 -2.69 -4.59
N ASP A 92 -13.78 -2.81 -5.08
CA ASP A 92 -14.05 -3.40 -6.38
C ASP A 92 -13.51 -2.56 -7.53
N ASN A 93 -13.39 -3.17 -8.71
CA ASN A 93 -13.21 -2.41 -9.93
C ASN A 93 -14.39 -1.43 -10.11
N CYS A 94 -14.08 -0.25 -10.61
CA CYS A 94 -15.07 0.79 -10.85
C CYS A 94 -14.92 1.38 -12.27
N ALA A 95 -15.93 2.11 -12.73
CA ALA A 95 -15.80 2.92 -13.94
C ALA A 95 -14.76 4.04 -13.69
N ALA A 96 -14.03 4.47 -14.73
CA ALA A 96 -12.99 5.49 -14.59
C ALA A 96 -13.50 6.82 -14.00
N LYS A 97 -14.78 7.15 -14.23
CA LYS A 97 -15.43 8.36 -13.70
C LYS A 97 -15.96 8.17 -12.26
N GLU A 98 -16.09 6.94 -11.81
CA GLU A 98 -16.51 6.63 -10.44
C GLU A 98 -15.30 6.69 -9.50
N GLN A 99 -15.46 7.35 -8.36
CA GLN A 99 -14.42 7.41 -7.34
C GLN A 99 -14.92 6.79 -6.04
N LYS A 100 -14.20 5.78 -5.54
CA LYS A 100 -14.47 5.15 -4.25
C LYS A 100 -13.83 5.97 -3.11
N ASN A 101 -14.49 5.98 -1.97
CA ASN A 101 -13.99 6.57 -0.73
C ASN A 101 -14.13 5.56 0.42
N GLU A 102 -13.76 5.95 1.62
CA GLU A 102 -13.74 5.08 2.80
C GLU A 102 -15.15 4.61 3.24
N GLU A 103 -16.20 5.33 2.83
CA GLU A 103 -17.62 5.00 3.11
C GLU A 103 -18.25 4.15 2.00
N SER A 104 -17.54 3.91 0.91
CA SER A 104 -18.03 3.09 -0.21
C SER A 104 -18.29 1.66 0.23
N VAL A 105 -19.44 1.12 -0.15
CA VAL A 105 -19.80 -0.28 0.12
C VAL A 105 -18.80 -1.21 -0.58
N ILE A 106 -18.30 -2.19 0.16
CA ILE A 106 -17.43 -3.25 -0.32
C ILE A 106 -18.27 -4.52 -0.42
N ASN A 107 -18.43 -5.04 -1.64
CA ASN A 107 -19.15 -6.30 -1.86
C ASN A 107 -18.13 -7.45 -1.87
N ILE A 108 -18.10 -8.21 -0.77
CA ILE A 108 -17.19 -9.35 -0.62
C ILE A 108 -17.39 -10.42 -1.72
N ALA A 109 -18.60 -10.58 -2.24
CA ALA A 109 -18.88 -11.55 -3.29
C ALA A 109 -18.17 -11.25 -4.61
N ASN A 110 -17.73 -10.02 -4.84
CA ASN A 110 -16.99 -9.62 -6.04
C ASN A 110 -15.48 -9.86 -5.93
N HIS A 111 -14.97 -10.20 -4.73
CA HIS A 111 -13.55 -10.40 -4.53
C HIS A 111 -13.08 -11.77 -4.98
N THR A 112 -12.08 -11.76 -5.88
CA THR A 112 -11.41 -12.98 -6.39
C THR A 112 -9.94 -13.05 -5.98
N SER A 113 -9.49 -12.14 -5.09
CA SER A 113 -8.12 -12.02 -4.63
C SER A 113 -8.01 -12.43 -3.16
N GLU A 114 -7.25 -13.50 -2.87
CA GLU A 114 -6.91 -13.91 -1.50
C GLU A 114 -6.22 -12.77 -0.73
N TYR A 115 -5.40 -11.97 -1.42
CA TYR A 115 -4.75 -10.80 -0.83
C TYR A 115 -5.77 -9.77 -0.34
N ALA A 116 -6.72 -9.37 -1.19
CA ALA A 116 -7.74 -8.40 -0.82
C ALA A 116 -8.63 -8.93 0.33
N LEU A 117 -9.04 -10.19 0.26
CA LEU A 117 -9.82 -10.84 1.32
C LEU A 117 -9.06 -10.88 2.64
N SER A 118 -7.76 -11.23 2.63
CA SER A 118 -6.96 -11.26 3.85
C SER A 118 -6.86 -9.88 4.53
N LYS A 119 -6.76 -8.80 3.73
CA LYS A 119 -6.75 -7.42 4.26
C LYS A 119 -8.12 -7.01 4.80
N LEU A 120 -9.22 -7.36 4.13
CA LEU A 120 -10.59 -7.12 4.63
C LEU A 120 -10.87 -7.85 5.96
N VAL A 121 -10.42 -9.09 6.09
CA VAL A 121 -10.53 -9.84 7.35
C VAL A 121 -9.71 -9.16 8.45
N GLY A 122 -8.51 -8.65 8.14
CA GLY A 122 -7.72 -7.86 9.07
C GLY A 122 -8.43 -6.60 9.53
N GLU A 123 -9.04 -5.83 8.61
CA GLU A 123 -9.83 -4.64 8.93
C GLU A 123 -11.04 -4.98 9.84
N ALA A 124 -11.76 -6.07 9.54
CA ALA A 124 -12.90 -6.52 10.32
C ALA A 124 -12.50 -6.93 11.75
N ASN A 125 -11.40 -7.69 11.90
CA ASN A 125 -10.86 -8.08 13.20
C ASN A 125 -10.43 -6.87 14.02
N LEU A 126 -9.78 -5.88 13.42
CA LEU A 126 -9.37 -4.64 14.08
C LEU A 126 -10.58 -3.84 14.56
N ARG A 127 -11.65 -3.76 13.78
CA ARG A 127 -12.91 -3.12 14.20
C ARG A 127 -13.50 -3.81 15.41
N GLN A 128 -13.61 -5.14 15.37
CA GLN A 128 -14.14 -5.94 16.47
C GLN A 128 -13.29 -5.76 17.74
N LYS A 129 -11.97 -5.83 17.62
CA LYS A 129 -11.05 -5.63 18.76
C LYS A 129 -11.17 -4.24 19.35
N TYR A 130 -11.25 -3.20 18.52
CA TYR A 130 -11.46 -1.82 18.96
C TYR A 130 -12.78 -1.67 19.75
N GLN A 131 -13.89 -2.25 19.26
CA GLN A 131 -15.17 -2.24 19.96
C GLN A 131 -15.12 -2.95 21.33
N ASN A 132 -14.17 -3.88 21.50
CA ASN A 132 -13.94 -4.61 22.75
C ASN A 132 -12.79 -4.03 23.60
N GLY A 133 -12.46 -2.74 23.45
CA GLY A 133 -11.53 -2.03 24.31
C GLY A 133 -10.05 -2.11 23.88
N PHE A 134 -9.77 -2.48 22.64
CA PHE A 134 -8.41 -2.36 22.09
C PHE A 134 -8.03 -0.88 21.91
N CYS A 135 -6.73 -0.61 21.81
CA CYS A 135 -6.24 0.76 21.61
C CYS A 135 -6.82 1.42 20.34
N PRO A 136 -6.71 2.73 20.16
CA PRO A 136 -7.06 3.42 18.93
C PRO A 136 -6.47 2.75 17.69
N VAL A 137 -7.26 2.64 16.63
CA VAL A 137 -6.89 1.95 15.38
C VAL A 137 -6.96 2.91 14.20
N THR A 138 -5.92 2.91 13.38
CA THR A 138 -5.94 3.59 12.08
C THR A 138 -5.62 2.60 10.96
N ILE A 139 -6.57 2.39 10.07
CA ILE A 139 -6.41 1.57 8.87
C ILE A 139 -6.05 2.51 7.72
N LEU A 140 -4.91 2.28 7.10
CA LEU A 140 -4.44 3.04 5.95
C LEU A 140 -4.57 2.17 4.69
N ARG A 141 -5.53 2.49 3.82
CA ARG A 141 -5.70 1.83 2.52
C ARG A 141 -4.80 2.50 1.51
N PHE A 142 -3.72 1.84 1.15
CA PHE A 142 -2.74 2.39 0.20
C PHE A 142 -3.22 2.21 -1.23
N GLY A 143 -3.05 3.26 -2.06
CA GLY A 143 -3.01 3.13 -3.51
C GLY A 143 -1.82 2.28 -3.96
N ILE A 144 -1.65 2.10 -5.27
CA ILE A 144 -0.48 1.35 -5.76
C ILE A 144 0.79 2.12 -5.46
N VAL A 145 1.59 1.55 -4.55
CA VAL A 145 2.84 2.17 -4.12
C VAL A 145 3.90 2.03 -5.21
N CYS A 146 4.55 3.12 -5.51
CA CYS A 146 5.69 3.20 -6.42
C CYS A 146 6.89 3.86 -5.71
N GLY A 147 8.09 3.65 -6.27
CA GLY A 147 9.34 4.15 -5.71
C GLY A 147 10.43 3.08 -5.79
N THR A 148 11.66 3.50 -5.90
CA THR A 148 12.80 2.60 -6.03
C THR A 148 12.99 1.80 -4.74
N THR A 149 12.71 0.51 -4.80
CA THR A 149 12.84 -0.41 -3.65
C THR A 149 14.02 -1.38 -3.77
N GLY A 150 15.00 -1.09 -4.65
CA GLY A 150 16.19 -1.93 -4.84
C GLY A 150 15.94 -3.13 -5.75
N GLU A 151 15.90 -4.35 -5.23
CA GLU A 151 15.97 -5.59 -6.04
C GLU A 151 14.73 -5.90 -6.90
N LYS A 152 13.52 -5.48 -6.50
CA LYS A 152 12.29 -5.79 -7.23
C LYS A 152 11.72 -4.55 -7.89
N LYS A 153 11.72 -4.55 -9.21
CA LYS A 153 11.07 -3.49 -10.01
C LYS A 153 9.55 -3.59 -9.92
N SER A 154 8.89 -2.45 -9.71
CA SER A 154 7.44 -2.35 -9.83
C SER A 154 6.99 -2.55 -11.29
N ALA A 155 5.69 -2.79 -11.51
CA ALA A 155 5.14 -2.90 -12.87
C ALA A 155 5.37 -1.61 -13.68
N VAL A 156 5.30 -0.44 -13.05
CA VAL A 156 5.56 0.87 -13.68
C VAL A 156 7.04 1.00 -14.07
N GLU A 157 7.96 0.66 -13.17
CA GLU A 157 9.40 0.66 -13.46
C GLU A 157 9.75 -0.30 -14.59
N SER A 158 9.16 -1.50 -14.57
CA SER A 158 9.37 -2.50 -15.63
C SER A 158 8.85 -2.00 -16.98
N LEU A 159 7.71 -1.31 -17.00
CA LEU A 159 7.16 -0.70 -18.22
C LEU A 159 8.06 0.44 -18.72
N PHE A 160 8.50 1.33 -17.83
CA PHE A 160 9.41 2.43 -18.16
C PHE A 160 10.72 1.92 -18.77
N LEU A 161 11.33 0.90 -18.17
CA LEU A 161 12.55 0.27 -18.70
C LEU A 161 12.32 -0.43 -20.04
N SER A 162 11.17 -1.09 -20.21
CA SER A 162 10.83 -1.70 -21.50
C SER A 162 10.72 -0.65 -22.60
N ILE A 163 10.16 0.53 -22.32
CA ILE A 163 10.11 1.65 -23.28
C ILE A 163 11.50 2.23 -23.54
N LYS A 164 12.40 2.22 -22.55
CA LYS A 164 13.80 2.67 -22.69
C LYS A 164 14.60 1.74 -23.62
N GLU A 165 14.40 0.42 -23.51
CA GLU A 165 15.30 -0.59 -24.06
C GLU A 165 14.79 -1.24 -25.35
N LYS A 166 13.47 -1.22 -25.61
CA LYS A 166 12.84 -2.01 -26.69
C LYS A 166 12.15 -1.14 -27.73
N ASP A 167 12.12 -1.59 -28.97
CA ASP A 167 11.37 -0.95 -30.06
C ASP A 167 9.88 -1.38 -30.10
N GLU A 168 9.53 -2.46 -29.41
CA GLU A 168 8.17 -2.98 -29.28
C GLU A 168 7.88 -3.37 -27.84
N VAL A 169 6.78 -2.85 -27.26
CA VAL A 169 6.39 -3.06 -25.85
C VAL A 169 4.95 -3.56 -25.78
N SER A 170 4.75 -4.67 -25.10
CA SER A 170 3.42 -5.23 -24.85
C SER A 170 2.90 -4.81 -23.47
N VAL A 171 1.63 -4.39 -23.44
CA VAL A 171 0.90 -4.06 -22.20
C VAL A 171 -0.42 -4.81 -22.17
N GLY A 172 -1.03 -4.97 -21.00
CA GLY A 172 -2.35 -5.59 -20.88
C GLY A 172 -3.43 -4.76 -21.57
N SER A 173 -4.09 -3.87 -20.84
CA SER A 173 -5.01 -2.87 -21.40
C SER A 173 -4.51 -1.47 -21.06
N LEU A 174 -4.37 -0.60 -22.06
CA LEU A 174 -3.98 0.80 -21.87
C LEU A 174 -4.98 1.59 -21.00
N LYS A 175 -6.22 1.10 -20.90
CA LYS A 175 -7.29 1.70 -20.06
C LYS A 175 -7.21 1.30 -18.59
N THR A 176 -6.39 0.30 -18.23
CA THR A 176 -6.16 -0.07 -16.82
C THR A 176 -5.59 1.11 -16.06
N GLY A 177 -6.20 1.47 -14.93
CA GLY A 177 -5.84 2.68 -14.19
C GLY A 177 -5.83 2.51 -12.67
N ARG A 178 -4.94 3.26 -12.00
CA ARG A 178 -4.74 3.25 -10.53
C ARG A 178 -4.43 4.67 -10.03
N CYS A 179 -4.68 4.86 -8.73
CA CYS A 179 -4.18 6.04 -8.01
C CYS A 179 -2.81 5.71 -7.43
N PHE A 180 -1.76 5.84 -8.26
CA PHE A 180 -0.39 5.57 -7.84
C PHE A 180 0.09 6.58 -6.81
N ILE A 181 0.91 6.11 -5.87
CA ILE A 181 1.48 6.94 -4.80
C ILE A 181 2.94 6.60 -4.57
N HIS A 182 3.77 7.61 -4.35
CA HIS A 182 5.18 7.40 -4.06
C HIS A 182 5.39 6.93 -2.61
N VAL A 183 6.38 6.07 -2.40
CA VAL A 183 6.68 5.49 -1.07
C VAL A 183 6.98 6.54 0.00
N SER A 184 7.60 7.67 -0.36
CA SER A 184 7.85 8.77 0.60
C SER A 184 6.55 9.46 1.05
N ASP A 185 5.55 9.55 0.16
CA ASP A 185 4.25 10.11 0.50
C ASP A 185 3.48 9.16 1.42
N ILE A 186 3.59 7.84 1.21
CA ILE A 186 3.07 6.83 2.15
C ILE A 186 3.71 7.01 3.53
N ALA A 187 5.05 7.10 3.59
CA ALA A 187 5.76 7.28 4.86
C ALA A 187 5.33 8.56 5.60
N SER A 188 5.17 9.68 4.88
CA SER A 188 4.68 10.92 5.46
C SER A 188 3.24 10.80 5.96
N GLY A 189 2.37 10.09 5.24
CA GLY A 189 0.99 9.82 5.65
C GLY A 189 0.90 8.94 6.90
N ILE A 190 1.74 7.89 6.99
CA ILE A 190 1.85 7.07 8.20
C ILE A 190 2.26 7.93 9.40
N ILE A 191 3.32 8.75 9.27
CA ILE A 191 3.80 9.63 10.33
C ILE A 191 2.70 10.58 10.80
N LYS A 192 1.98 11.20 9.86
CA LYS A 192 0.88 12.14 10.19
C LYS A 192 -0.34 11.46 10.81
N SER A 193 -0.47 10.15 10.67
CA SER A 193 -1.56 9.38 11.30
C SER A 193 -1.26 8.94 12.74
N ILE A 194 -0.03 9.10 13.22
CA ILE A 194 0.34 8.78 14.61
C ILE A 194 -0.36 9.75 15.56
N GLY A 195 -0.98 9.20 16.60
CA GLY A 195 -1.69 9.95 17.63
C GLY A 195 -3.18 10.21 17.31
N LEU A 196 -3.71 9.66 16.21
CA LEU A 196 -5.15 9.70 15.98
C LEU A 196 -5.90 8.84 17.00
N ASN A 197 -6.95 9.40 17.56
CA ASN A 197 -7.86 8.69 18.46
C ASN A 197 -9.00 8.00 17.69
N GLY A 198 -9.61 7.01 18.35
CA GLY A 198 -10.78 6.33 17.80
C GLY A 198 -10.42 5.27 16.75
N PHE A 199 -11.41 4.94 15.92
CA PHE A 199 -11.27 3.99 14.82
C PHE A 199 -11.36 4.72 13.50
N ASN A 200 -10.27 4.74 12.74
CA ASN A 200 -10.17 5.48 11.51
C ASN A 200 -9.85 4.56 10.33
N ILE A 201 -10.48 4.80 9.17
CA ILE A 201 -10.07 4.25 7.88
C ILE A 201 -9.74 5.44 6.98
N ILE A 202 -8.57 5.43 6.35
CA ILE A 202 -8.07 6.56 5.55
C ILE A 202 -7.38 6.01 4.30
N ASN A 203 -7.74 6.52 3.12
CA ASN A 203 -7.05 6.22 1.88
C ASN A 203 -5.80 7.09 1.74
N LEU A 204 -4.64 6.49 1.56
CA LEU A 204 -3.41 7.16 1.15
C LEU A 204 -3.12 6.82 -0.30
N ALA A 205 -3.46 7.72 -1.22
CA ALA A 205 -3.36 7.50 -2.65
C ALA A 205 -3.01 8.79 -3.39
N GLY A 206 -2.53 8.66 -4.61
CA GLY A 206 -2.28 9.82 -5.48
C GLY A 206 -3.58 10.56 -5.84
N ASP A 207 -3.44 11.80 -6.24
CA ASP A 207 -4.57 12.72 -6.51
C ASP A 207 -5.36 12.36 -7.77
N LYS A 208 -4.76 11.61 -8.67
CA LYS A 208 -5.34 11.35 -9.99
C LYS A 208 -5.30 9.86 -10.33
N LEU A 209 -6.35 9.43 -11.03
CA LEU A 209 -6.30 8.16 -11.75
C LEU A 209 -5.28 8.27 -12.88
N ILE A 210 -4.28 7.41 -12.88
CA ILE A 210 -3.25 7.29 -13.91
C ILE A 210 -3.43 5.95 -14.61
N THR A 211 -3.60 6.00 -15.94
CA THR A 211 -3.74 4.80 -16.77
C THR A 211 -2.39 4.29 -17.26
N LEU A 212 -2.33 3.04 -17.75
CA LEU A 212 -1.13 2.54 -18.42
C LEU A 212 -0.81 3.37 -19.67
N LYS A 213 -1.83 3.93 -20.36
CA LYS A 213 -1.63 4.87 -21.47
C LYS A 213 -0.86 6.11 -20.98
N ASP A 214 -1.28 6.71 -19.87
CA ASP A 214 -0.61 7.90 -19.33
C ASP A 214 0.86 7.59 -18.98
N ILE A 215 1.13 6.44 -18.36
CA ILE A 215 2.50 6.02 -18.02
C ILE A 215 3.33 5.84 -19.30
N VAL A 216 2.79 5.24 -20.34
CA VAL A 216 3.46 5.08 -21.64
C VAL A 216 3.80 6.45 -22.24
N GLU A 217 2.86 7.38 -22.30
CA GLU A 217 3.08 8.70 -22.89
C GLU A 217 4.08 9.55 -22.09
N ILE A 218 3.99 9.53 -20.76
CA ILE A 218 4.98 10.18 -19.88
C ILE A 218 6.37 9.59 -20.12
N SER A 219 6.47 8.25 -20.19
CA SER A 219 7.74 7.56 -20.40
C SER A 219 8.37 7.87 -21.76
N LYS A 220 7.57 7.87 -22.84
CA LYS A 220 8.02 8.24 -24.19
C LYS A 220 8.60 9.64 -24.21
N LYS A 221 7.89 10.59 -23.57
CA LYS A 221 8.34 12.01 -23.48
C LYS A 221 9.66 12.13 -22.73
N ILE A 222 9.79 11.50 -21.54
CA ILE A 222 11.01 11.58 -20.71
C ILE A 222 12.21 10.93 -21.41
N LEU A 223 12.00 9.81 -22.09
CA LEU A 223 13.05 9.01 -22.73
C LEU A 223 13.37 9.48 -24.15
N ASN A 224 12.55 10.35 -24.73
CA ASN A 224 12.58 10.71 -26.15
C ASN A 224 12.58 9.46 -27.05
N LYS A 225 11.68 8.51 -26.75
CA LYS A 225 11.52 7.22 -27.43
C LYS A 225 10.08 7.06 -27.90
N ASN A 226 9.90 6.32 -28.99
CA ASN A 226 8.54 6.04 -29.49
C ASN A 226 8.41 4.57 -29.95
N PRO A 227 8.54 3.59 -29.04
CA PRO A 227 8.34 2.20 -29.37
C PRO A 227 6.88 1.94 -29.81
N LYS A 228 6.70 0.89 -30.60
CA LYS A 228 5.38 0.38 -30.92
C LYS A 228 4.75 -0.24 -29.67
N ILE A 229 3.54 0.19 -29.32
CA ILE A 229 2.80 -0.34 -28.16
C ILE A 229 1.72 -1.30 -28.65
N THR A 230 1.69 -2.51 -28.10
CA THR A 230 0.70 -3.56 -28.44
C THR A 230 -0.08 -3.94 -27.18
N GLU A 231 -1.41 -3.87 -27.23
CA GLU A 231 -2.28 -4.36 -26.16
C GLU A 231 -2.49 -5.86 -26.29
N THR A 232 -2.17 -6.62 -25.24
CA THR A 232 -2.35 -8.08 -25.23
C THR A 232 -3.74 -8.50 -24.76
N ASN A 233 -4.44 -7.64 -24.01
CA ASN A 233 -5.77 -7.93 -23.48
C ASN A 233 -6.58 -6.63 -23.30
N PRO A 234 -6.96 -5.94 -24.40
CA PRO A 234 -7.57 -4.62 -24.37
C PRO A 234 -8.92 -4.57 -23.65
N ASP A 235 -9.64 -5.68 -23.58
CA ASP A 235 -10.97 -5.77 -22.97
C ASP A 235 -10.92 -6.10 -21.48
N ASN A 236 -9.78 -6.57 -20.96
CA ASN A 236 -9.60 -6.82 -19.53
C ASN A 236 -9.18 -5.56 -18.80
N ILE A 237 -10.11 -4.62 -18.67
CA ILE A 237 -9.89 -3.33 -18.05
C ILE A 237 -10.07 -3.45 -16.55
N SER A 238 -9.06 -3.02 -15.80
CA SER A 238 -9.13 -2.95 -14.33
C SER A 238 -8.86 -1.51 -13.88
N VAL A 239 -9.86 -0.89 -13.27
CA VAL A 239 -9.77 0.47 -12.74
C VAL A 239 -10.09 0.47 -11.24
N ARG A 240 -9.20 1.07 -10.45
CA ARG A 240 -9.46 1.45 -9.06
C ARG A 240 -9.13 2.93 -8.90
N ASN A 241 -10.18 3.72 -8.76
CA ASN A 241 -10.10 5.16 -8.59
C ASN A 241 -10.58 5.47 -7.16
N ILE A 242 -9.65 5.84 -6.28
CA ILE A 242 -9.94 6.08 -4.87
C ILE A 242 -9.66 7.53 -4.48
N SER A 243 -10.51 8.06 -3.60
CA SER A 243 -10.38 9.42 -3.08
C SER A 243 -9.41 9.45 -1.89
N ASN A 244 -8.53 10.44 -1.86
CA ASN A 244 -7.69 10.75 -0.71
C ASN A 244 -8.17 12.01 0.05
N LYS A 245 -9.41 12.42 -0.18
CA LYS A 245 -9.98 13.63 0.43
C LYS A 245 -9.91 13.58 1.95
N LYS A 246 -10.26 12.45 2.55
CA LYS A 246 -10.23 12.26 4.01
C LYS A 246 -8.81 12.42 4.59
N ALA A 247 -7.79 11.91 3.91
CA ALA A 247 -6.40 12.11 4.32
C ALA A 247 -6.01 13.59 4.33
N LYS A 248 -6.42 14.34 3.32
CA LYS A 248 -6.19 15.80 3.24
C LYS A 248 -6.85 16.53 4.39
N GLU A 249 -8.12 16.24 4.66
CA GLU A 249 -8.92 16.91 5.69
C GLU A 249 -8.50 16.55 7.11
N MET A 250 -8.23 15.26 7.39
CA MET A 250 -7.91 14.81 8.73
C MET A 250 -6.44 14.97 9.11
N LEU A 251 -5.53 14.74 8.15
CA LEU A 251 -4.09 14.70 8.43
C LEU A 251 -3.36 15.96 7.93
N GLY A 252 -4.01 16.84 7.17
CA GLY A 252 -3.32 17.90 6.42
C GLY A 252 -2.24 17.30 5.51
N TRP A 253 -2.49 16.09 4.95
CA TRP A 253 -1.56 15.36 4.13
C TRP A 253 -1.91 15.51 2.65
N PHE A 254 -0.89 15.67 1.82
CA PHE A 254 -1.00 15.76 0.37
C PHE A 254 0.11 14.92 -0.24
N PRO A 255 -0.15 14.17 -1.35
CA PRO A 255 0.92 13.53 -2.11
C PRO A 255 1.72 14.60 -2.85
N GLU A 256 3.04 14.57 -2.70
CA GLU A 256 3.96 15.58 -3.26
C GLU A 256 4.63 15.09 -4.55
N ILE A 257 4.82 13.77 -4.69
CA ILE A 257 5.54 13.18 -5.81
C ILE A 257 4.58 12.74 -6.90
N THR A 258 4.61 13.43 -8.04
CA THR A 258 3.81 13.02 -9.21
C THR A 258 4.46 11.85 -9.96
N MET A 259 3.67 11.14 -10.79
CA MET A 259 4.20 10.08 -11.67
C MET A 259 5.31 10.61 -12.59
N GLU A 260 5.13 11.79 -13.15
CA GLU A 260 6.15 12.41 -14.04
C GLU A 260 7.44 12.69 -13.28
N THR A 261 7.35 13.33 -12.10
CA THR A 261 8.52 13.62 -11.25
C THR A 261 9.25 12.35 -10.85
N TRP A 262 8.51 11.32 -10.46
CA TRP A 262 9.13 10.05 -10.08
C TRP A 262 9.86 9.38 -11.25
N LEU A 263 9.23 9.30 -12.45
CA LEU A 263 9.87 8.69 -13.63
C LEU A 263 11.07 9.52 -14.13
N GLN A 264 11.08 10.84 -13.97
CA GLN A 264 12.25 11.70 -14.23
C GLN A 264 13.41 11.35 -13.29
N ASN A 265 13.12 11.21 -12.00
CA ASN A 265 14.10 10.81 -10.99
C ASN A 265 14.66 9.41 -11.29
N LEU A 266 13.79 8.46 -11.63
CA LEU A 266 14.17 7.10 -12.04
C LEU A 266 15.11 7.15 -13.25
N ASN A 267 14.79 7.95 -14.28
CA ASN A 267 15.64 8.09 -15.45
C ASN A 267 17.04 8.66 -15.11
N SER A 268 17.09 9.58 -14.17
CA SER A 268 18.37 10.18 -13.72
C SER A 268 19.22 9.17 -12.94
N PHE A 269 18.59 8.24 -12.23
CA PHE A 269 19.27 7.19 -11.47
C PHE A 269 19.81 6.06 -12.36
N LEU A 270 19.21 5.88 -13.55
CA LEU A 270 19.56 4.84 -14.53
C LEU A 270 20.60 5.29 -15.57
N LYS A 271 21.07 6.52 -15.47
CA LYS A 271 22.19 7.05 -16.28
C LYS A 271 23.52 6.73 -15.62
#